data_e4648bae920f83f9ae761b0d19f6097d
#
_entry.id   e4648bae920f83f9ae761b0d19f6097d
#
_cell.length_a   1.000
_cell.length_b   1.000
_cell.length_c   1.000
_cell.angle_alpha   90.00
_cell.angle_beta   90.00
_cell.angle_gamma   90.00
#
_symmetry.space_group_name_H-M   'P 1'
#
loop_
_entity.id
_entity.type
_entity.pdbx_description
1 polymer ?
#
loop_
_entity_poly.entity_id
_entity_poly.type
_entity_poly.pdbx_seq_one_letter_code
_entity_poly.pdbx_strand_id
1 'polypeptide(L)'
;MNLKSVSVSQIRPEVSEILVPGEDIIQCFQTVRDQVLFTSKRVFVVNVQGITGKKVSYYSYPYSKVQYFGIETAGVLDIDSELVLVFSDGNRLQFDFKAGVNIKGICAGISKYIL
;
A
#
# COMPACT_ATOMS: atom_id res chain seq x y z
N MET A 1 7.58 -7.32 0.02
CA MET A 1 7.53 -6.32 1.12
C MET A 1 6.60 -6.87 2.21
N ASN A 2 7.15 -7.21 3.37
CA ASN A 2 6.39 -7.81 4.47
C ASN A 2 5.76 -6.72 5.34
N LEU A 3 4.44 -6.62 5.31
CA LEU A 3 3.70 -5.52 5.88
C LEU A 3 3.03 -5.90 7.20
N LYS A 4 3.24 -5.06 8.22
CA LYS A 4 2.57 -5.13 9.51
C LYS A 4 1.61 -3.96 9.63
N SER A 5 0.36 -4.21 10.03
CA SER A 5 -0.63 -3.16 10.24
C SER A 5 -0.21 -2.20 11.32
N VAL A 6 -0.39 -0.91 11.08
CA VAL A 6 -0.14 0.16 12.06
C VAL A 6 -1.30 1.14 12.04
N SER A 7 -1.40 1.95 13.09
CA SER A 7 -2.40 3.01 13.14
C SER A 7 -1.95 4.23 12.31
N VAL A 8 -2.90 5.06 11.92
CA VAL A 8 -2.62 6.29 11.17
C VAL A 8 -1.65 7.20 11.93
N SER A 9 -1.74 7.22 13.27
CA SER A 9 -0.86 8.05 14.10
C SER A 9 0.62 7.65 14.01
N GLN A 10 0.94 6.44 13.53
CA GLN A 10 2.31 5.98 13.37
C GLN A 10 2.90 6.34 12.01
N ILE A 11 2.09 6.86 11.09
CA ILE A 11 2.55 7.30 9.77
C ILE A 11 3.26 8.64 9.91
N ARG A 12 4.31 8.82 9.12
CA ARG A 12 5.07 10.08 9.09
C ARG A 12 4.15 11.26 8.83
N PRO A 13 4.23 12.33 9.64
CA PRO A 13 3.31 13.48 9.51
C PRO A 13 3.35 14.16 8.14
N GLU A 14 4.51 14.12 7.46
CA GLU A 14 4.70 14.75 6.16
C GLU A 14 3.74 14.19 5.10
N VAL A 15 3.33 12.92 5.26
CA VAL A 15 2.43 12.27 4.31
C VAL A 15 1.09 13.00 4.24
N SER A 16 0.57 13.48 5.37
CA SER A 16 -0.70 14.19 5.40
C SER A 16 -0.69 15.48 4.59
N GLU A 17 0.48 16.08 4.40
CA GLU A 17 0.65 17.30 3.61
C GLU A 17 0.60 17.03 2.10
N ILE A 18 0.78 15.76 1.71
CA ILE A 18 0.80 15.36 0.30
C ILE A 18 -0.57 14.83 -0.15
N LEU A 19 -1.36 14.28 0.77
CA LEU A 19 -2.69 13.79 0.45
C LEU A 19 -3.61 14.94 0.04
N VAL A 20 -4.50 14.67 -0.93
CA VAL A 20 -5.41 15.70 -1.42
C VAL A 20 -6.71 15.74 -0.61
N PRO A 21 -7.44 16.88 -0.63
CA PRO A 21 -8.75 16.94 0.03
C PRO A 21 -9.69 15.85 -0.45
N GLY A 22 -10.36 15.19 0.49
CA GLY A 22 -11.28 14.10 0.18
C GLY A 22 -10.62 12.75 -0.03
N GLU A 23 -9.31 12.66 0.09
CA GLU A 23 -8.57 11.40 0.03
C GLU A 23 -8.54 10.78 1.43
N ASP A 24 -9.13 9.59 1.56
CA ASP A 24 -9.21 8.87 2.83
C ASP A 24 -8.11 7.81 2.92
N ILE A 25 -7.50 7.70 4.09
CA ILE A 25 -6.58 6.59 4.39
C ILE A 25 -7.42 5.38 4.77
N ILE A 26 -7.26 4.30 4.01
CA ILE A 26 -8.04 3.07 4.24
C ILE A 26 -7.30 2.13 5.18
N GLN A 27 -6.04 1.84 4.87
CA GLN A 27 -5.20 0.99 5.70
C GLN A 27 -3.75 1.45 5.65
N CYS A 28 -3.04 1.27 6.77
CA CYS A 28 -1.64 1.64 6.90
C CYS A 28 -0.82 0.45 7.34
N PHE A 29 0.41 0.37 6.83
CA PHE A 29 1.33 -0.72 7.11
C PHE A 29 2.74 -0.19 7.29
N GLN A 30 3.57 -1.02 7.90
CA GLN A 30 4.97 -0.72 8.13
C GLN A 30 5.81 -1.98 7.93
N THR A 31 6.99 -1.81 7.36
CA THR A 31 8.06 -2.80 7.40
C THR A 31 9.03 -2.39 8.51
N VAL A 32 10.26 -2.91 8.49
CA VAL A 32 11.27 -2.49 9.48
C VAL A 32 11.54 -0.98 9.40
N ARG A 33 11.58 -0.43 8.18
CA ARG A 33 11.92 0.99 7.96
C ARG A 33 10.89 1.75 7.15
N ASP A 34 10.15 1.09 6.27
CA ASP A 34 9.28 1.71 5.29
C ASP A 34 7.84 1.72 5.76
N GLN A 35 7.05 2.62 5.21
CA GLN A 35 5.61 2.69 5.47
C GLN A 35 4.84 2.62 4.16
N VAL A 36 3.67 2.01 4.20
CA VAL A 36 2.78 1.86 3.04
C VAL A 36 1.37 2.24 3.46
N LEU A 37 0.75 3.11 2.67
CA LEU A 37 -0.63 3.51 2.88
C LEU A 37 -1.46 3.15 1.65
N PHE A 38 -2.61 2.55 1.90
CA PHE A 38 -3.64 2.39 0.87
C PHE A 38 -4.70 3.45 1.15
N THR A 39 -4.82 4.41 0.24
CA THR A 39 -5.83 5.45 0.33
C THR A 39 -7.01 5.14 -0.59
N SER A 40 -8.00 6.02 -0.61
CA SER A 40 -9.12 5.91 -1.56
C SER A 40 -8.70 6.13 -3.01
N LYS A 41 -7.48 6.63 -3.28
CA LYS A 41 -7.02 7.03 -4.61
C LYS A 41 -5.72 6.40 -5.07
N ARG A 42 -4.86 5.97 -4.14
CA ARG A 42 -3.49 5.51 -4.48
C ARG A 42 -2.88 4.63 -3.41
N VAL A 43 -1.80 3.95 -3.79
CA VAL A 43 -0.84 3.38 -2.84
C VAL A 43 0.28 4.40 -2.66
N PHE A 44 0.60 4.68 -1.42
CA PHE A 44 1.66 5.61 -1.06
C PHE A 44 2.75 4.86 -0.31
N VAL A 45 3.98 4.93 -0.81
CA VAL A 45 5.11 4.23 -0.20
C VAL A 45 6.12 5.24 0.31
N VAL A 46 6.45 5.14 1.58
CA VAL A 46 7.49 5.93 2.24
C VAL A 46 8.70 5.04 2.43
N ASN A 47 9.76 5.34 1.70
CA ASN A 47 10.98 4.54 1.70
C ASN A 47 12.07 5.26 2.49
N VAL A 48 12.52 4.66 3.59
CA VAL A 48 13.54 5.23 4.46
C VAL A 48 14.89 4.59 4.12
N GLN A 49 15.86 5.40 3.74
CA GLN A 49 17.16 4.96 3.25
C GLN A 49 18.32 5.49 4.08
N GLY A 50 19.50 4.90 3.86
CA GLY A 50 20.73 5.32 4.49
C GLY A 50 20.91 4.77 5.90
N ILE A 51 22.15 4.77 6.38
CA ILE A 51 22.52 4.24 7.70
C ILE A 51 21.79 4.99 8.81
N THR A 52 21.68 6.32 8.68
CA THR A 52 21.05 7.19 9.68
C THR A 52 19.53 7.30 9.53
N GLY A 53 18.95 6.75 8.42
CA GLY A 53 17.53 6.90 8.13
C GLY A 53 17.11 8.31 7.77
N LYS A 54 18.04 9.18 7.39
CA LYS A 54 17.74 10.60 7.09
C LYS A 54 17.22 10.81 5.67
N LYS A 55 17.56 9.90 4.74
CA LYS A 55 17.08 10.00 3.37
C LYS A 55 15.74 9.29 3.26
N VAL A 56 14.69 10.03 2.96
CA VAL A 56 13.33 9.52 2.84
C VAL A 56 12.80 9.84 1.45
N SER A 57 12.28 8.82 0.77
CA SER A 57 11.65 8.98 -0.54
C SER A 57 10.16 8.66 -0.42
N TYR A 58 9.34 9.42 -1.12
CA TYR A 58 7.87 9.28 -1.11
C TYR A 58 7.42 8.94 -2.52
N TYR A 59 6.77 7.79 -2.68
CA TYR A 59 6.27 7.33 -3.97
C TYR A 59 4.75 7.26 -3.94
N SER A 60 4.13 7.87 -4.92
CA SER A 60 2.68 7.87 -5.10
C SER A 60 2.34 7.04 -6.34
N TYR A 61 1.54 5.98 -6.14
CA TYR A 61 1.11 5.09 -7.22
C TYR A 61 -0.42 5.18 -7.35
N PRO A 62 -0.93 6.05 -8.26
CA PRO A 62 -2.37 6.21 -8.43
C PRO A 62 -3.03 4.93 -8.92
N TYR A 63 -4.20 4.60 -8.39
CA TYR A 63 -4.94 3.42 -8.85
C TYR A 63 -5.34 3.55 -10.32
N SER A 64 -5.52 4.77 -10.82
CA SER A 64 -5.84 4.99 -12.25
C SER A 64 -4.77 4.46 -13.20
N LYS A 65 -3.56 4.20 -12.71
CA LYS A 65 -2.46 3.64 -13.50
C LYS A 65 -2.28 2.14 -13.30
N VAL A 66 -3.09 1.52 -12.47
CA VAL A 66 -3.10 0.07 -12.29
C VAL A 66 -3.84 -0.56 -13.46
N GLN A 67 -3.16 -1.42 -14.19
CA GLN A 67 -3.76 -2.16 -15.29
C GLN A 67 -4.52 -3.38 -14.79
N TYR A 68 -3.91 -4.12 -13.86
CA TYR A 68 -4.57 -5.23 -13.19
C TYR A 68 -3.87 -5.53 -11.87
N PHE A 69 -4.53 -6.30 -11.02
CA PHE A 69 -3.92 -6.81 -9.79
C PHE A 69 -4.19 -8.31 -9.66
N GLY A 70 -3.33 -8.97 -8.90
CA GLY A 70 -3.50 -10.37 -8.54
C GLY A 70 -3.39 -10.56 -7.05
N ILE A 71 -4.11 -11.54 -6.53
CA ILE A 71 -4.00 -12.00 -5.14
C ILE A 71 -3.52 -13.43 -5.19
N GLU A 72 -2.43 -13.71 -4.49
CA GLU A 72 -1.91 -15.06 -4.33
C GLU A 72 -2.06 -15.49 -2.88
N THR A 73 -2.64 -16.66 -2.65
CA THR A 73 -2.92 -17.19 -1.32
C THR A 73 -2.50 -18.66 -1.25
N ALA A 74 -2.48 -19.19 -0.03
CA ALA A 74 -2.32 -20.64 0.16
C ALA A 74 -3.69 -21.37 0.08
N GLY A 75 -4.67 -20.77 -0.59
CA GLY A 75 -6.01 -21.34 -0.82
C GLY A 75 -7.13 -20.66 -0.04
N VAL A 76 -6.80 -19.83 0.95
CA VAL A 76 -7.78 -19.11 1.76
C VAL A 76 -7.32 -17.66 1.91
N LEU A 77 -8.22 -16.69 1.64
CA LEU A 77 -7.89 -15.27 1.73
C LEU A 77 -7.64 -14.76 3.15
N ASP A 78 -8.00 -15.53 4.17
CA ASP A 78 -7.87 -15.14 5.57
C ASP A 78 -6.52 -15.50 6.18
N ILE A 79 -5.65 -16.17 5.42
CA ILE A 79 -4.28 -16.46 5.83
C ILE A 79 -3.30 -15.55 5.11
N ASP A 80 -2.01 -15.76 5.30
CA ASP A 80 -0.97 -14.94 4.65
C ASP A 80 -1.20 -14.93 3.14
N SER A 81 -1.15 -13.75 2.56
CA SER A 81 -1.45 -13.55 1.13
C SER A 81 -0.54 -12.49 0.54
N GLU A 82 -0.44 -12.50 -0.79
CA GLU A 82 0.31 -11.53 -1.56
C GLU A 82 -0.62 -10.75 -2.47
N LEU A 83 -0.44 -9.44 -2.53
CA LEU A 83 -1.09 -8.57 -3.50
C LEU A 83 -0.04 -8.09 -4.49
N VAL A 84 -0.32 -8.28 -5.77
CA VAL A 84 0.53 -7.80 -6.86
C VAL A 84 -0.25 -6.76 -7.65
N LEU A 85 0.32 -5.55 -7.76
CA LEU A 85 -0.21 -4.50 -8.61
C LEU A 85 0.68 -4.37 -9.83
N VAL A 86 0.07 -4.38 -11.02
CA VAL A 86 0.78 -4.18 -12.29
C VAL A 86 0.27 -2.90 -12.90
N PHE A 87 1.20 -2.00 -13.18
CA PHE A 87 0.89 -0.67 -13.72
C PHE A 87 1.01 -0.66 -15.24
N SER A 88 0.42 0.37 -15.86
CA SER A 88 0.35 0.48 -17.32
C SER A 88 1.72 0.52 -17.99
N ASP A 89 2.76 0.95 -17.29
CA ASP A 89 4.14 1.00 -17.79
C ASP A 89 4.92 -0.32 -17.58
N GLY A 90 4.25 -1.35 -17.03
CA GLY A 90 4.87 -2.63 -16.75
C GLY A 90 5.50 -2.76 -15.36
N ASN A 91 5.57 -1.69 -14.59
CA ASN A 91 6.07 -1.76 -13.23
C ASN A 91 5.15 -2.61 -12.35
N ARG A 92 5.75 -3.29 -11.37
CA ARG A 92 5.05 -4.16 -10.44
C ARG A 92 5.39 -3.78 -9.01
N LEU A 93 4.36 -3.81 -8.15
CA LEU A 93 4.53 -3.74 -6.70
C LEU A 93 3.96 -5.02 -6.10
N GLN A 94 4.70 -5.60 -5.16
CA GLN A 94 4.26 -6.79 -4.43
C GLN A 94 4.24 -6.49 -2.94
N PHE A 95 3.12 -6.83 -2.32
CA PHE A 95 2.91 -6.63 -0.90
C PHE A 95 2.54 -7.96 -0.26
N ASP A 96 3.24 -8.31 0.83
CA ASP A 96 3.01 -9.53 1.58
C ASP A 96 2.26 -9.20 2.86
N PHE A 97 1.06 -9.72 3.01
CA PHE A 97 0.19 -9.45 4.15
C PHE A 97 0.08 -10.67 5.06
N LYS A 98 0.12 -10.43 6.36
CA LYS A 98 -0.14 -11.44 7.36
C LYS A 98 -1.63 -11.76 7.46
N ALA A 99 -1.96 -12.91 8.04
CA ALA A 99 -3.32 -13.28 8.36
C ALA A 99 -4.00 -12.18 9.18
N GLY A 100 -5.29 -11.97 8.93
CA GLY A 100 -6.08 -10.96 9.63
C GLY A 100 -6.12 -9.60 8.96
N VAL A 101 -5.31 -9.34 7.93
CA VAL A 101 -5.41 -8.13 7.14
C VAL A 101 -6.63 -8.22 6.22
N ASN A 102 -7.39 -7.12 6.12
CA ASN A 102 -8.55 -7.04 5.23
C ASN A 102 -8.11 -6.80 3.77
N ILE A 103 -7.51 -7.82 3.15
CA ILE A 103 -7.06 -7.73 1.76
C ILE A 103 -8.23 -7.56 0.78
N LYS A 104 -9.39 -8.14 1.10
CA LYS A 104 -10.60 -8.00 0.27
C LYS A 104 -11.05 -6.55 0.21
N GLY A 105 -10.99 -5.82 1.31
CA GLY A 105 -11.30 -4.40 1.35
C GLY A 105 -10.37 -3.55 0.52
N ILE A 106 -9.06 -3.86 0.57
CA ILE A 106 -8.06 -3.18 -0.25
C ILE A 106 -8.36 -3.41 -1.73
N CYS A 107 -8.59 -4.66 -2.13
CA CYS A 107 -8.83 -5.01 -3.52
C CYS A 107 -10.16 -4.45 -4.03
N ALA A 108 -11.20 -4.43 -3.21
CA ALA A 108 -12.48 -3.81 -3.57
C ALA A 108 -12.32 -2.30 -3.80
N GLY A 109 -11.52 -1.63 -2.97
CA GLY A 109 -11.20 -0.21 -3.14
C GLY A 109 -10.48 0.08 -4.46
N ILE A 110 -9.49 -0.75 -4.79
CA ILE A 110 -8.76 -0.64 -6.06
C ILE A 110 -9.72 -0.91 -7.24
N SER A 111 -10.51 -1.97 -7.16
CA SER A 111 -11.46 -2.35 -8.21
C SER A 111 -12.48 -1.26 -8.48
N LYS A 112 -12.99 -0.64 -7.43
CA LYS A 112 -13.94 0.48 -7.54
C LYS A 112 -13.36 1.61 -8.38
N TYR A 113 -12.06 1.82 -8.30
CA TYR A 113 -11.39 2.92 -9.00
C TYR A 113 -11.09 2.57 -10.45
N ILE A 114 -10.65 1.34 -10.75
CA ILE A 114 -10.16 0.96 -12.08
C ILE A 114 -11.21 0.32 -12.97
N LEU A 115 -12.34 -0.10 -12.43
CA LEU A 115 -13.47 -0.62 -13.19
C LEU A 115 -14.50 0.50 -13.39
#